data_10a99c431c0623cfd6c2c7ec28149f77
#
_entry.id   10a99c431c0623cfd6c2c7ec28149f77
#
_cell.length_a   1.000
_cell.length_b   1.000
_cell.length_c   1.000
_cell.angle_alpha   90.00
_cell.angle_beta   90.00
_cell.angle_gamma   90.00
#
_symmetry.space_group_name_H-M   'P 1'
#
loop_
_entity.id
_entity.type
_entity.pdbx_description
1 polymer ?
#
loop_
_entity_poly.entity_id
_entity_poly.type
_entity_poly.pdbx_seq_one_letter_code
_entity_poly.pdbx_strand_id
1 'polypeptide(L)'
;MTQDQLKQAVAQAAVDFILPKLDDKSIVGVGTGSTANCFIDALAKHKGAFDGAVASSEATAARLKGHGIPVYELNTVSDLEFYVDGADESDEHLNLIKGGGAALTREKIVAAVAKTFICIADASKLVPVLGAFPLPVEVIPMARSHVARQLVKLGGDPVYREGVVTDNGNIILDVFNLEITNPVELESQINAIVGVVTNGLFAARPADLLLLGTSEGVKTLRAQ
;
A
#
# COMPACT_ATOMS: atom_id res chain seq x y z
N MET A 1 -17.01 -7.18 -16.02
CA MET A 1 -16.59 -7.77 -14.72
C MET A 1 -17.01 -6.82 -13.61
N THR A 2 -17.48 -7.35 -12.48
CA THR A 2 -17.73 -6.54 -11.28
C THR A 2 -16.41 -6.12 -10.64
N GLN A 3 -16.44 -5.12 -9.75
CA GLN A 3 -15.24 -4.68 -9.03
C GLN A 3 -14.61 -5.82 -8.22
N ASP A 4 -15.43 -6.67 -7.60
CA ASP A 4 -14.94 -7.83 -6.86
C ASP A 4 -14.27 -8.87 -7.77
N GLN A 5 -14.83 -9.10 -8.96
CA GLN A 5 -14.20 -9.97 -9.96
C GLN A 5 -12.85 -9.41 -10.44
N LEU A 6 -12.74 -8.09 -10.59
CA LEU A 6 -11.47 -7.44 -10.95
C LEU A 6 -10.42 -7.60 -9.84
N LYS A 7 -10.79 -7.40 -8.56
CA LYS A 7 -9.91 -7.62 -7.42
C LYS A 7 -9.40 -9.07 -7.35
N GLN A 8 -10.29 -10.04 -7.57
CA GLN A 8 -9.91 -11.45 -7.60
C GLN A 8 -8.97 -11.76 -8.78
N ALA A 9 -9.21 -11.18 -9.96
CA ALA A 9 -8.38 -11.40 -11.15
C ALA A 9 -6.95 -10.86 -10.95
N VAL A 10 -6.79 -9.65 -10.42
CA VAL A 10 -5.45 -9.09 -10.15
C VAL A 10 -4.74 -9.81 -9.01
N ALA A 11 -5.48 -10.26 -8.01
CA ALA A 11 -4.94 -11.08 -6.93
C ALA A 11 -4.39 -12.41 -7.44
N GLN A 12 -5.15 -13.11 -8.29
CA GLN A 12 -4.69 -14.34 -8.91
C GLN A 12 -3.48 -14.10 -9.83
N ALA A 13 -3.51 -13.05 -10.63
CA ALA A 13 -2.37 -12.69 -11.49
C ALA A 13 -1.10 -12.40 -10.70
N ALA A 14 -1.21 -11.79 -9.50
CA ALA A 14 -0.08 -11.58 -8.62
C ALA A 14 0.48 -12.91 -8.08
N VAL A 15 -0.39 -13.83 -7.67
CA VAL A 15 0.03 -15.18 -7.24
C VAL A 15 0.73 -15.90 -8.39
N ASP A 16 0.15 -15.91 -9.59
CA ASP A 16 0.72 -16.57 -10.77
C ASP A 16 2.10 -15.98 -11.14
N PHE A 17 2.30 -14.69 -10.91
CA PHE A 17 3.57 -14.01 -11.17
C PHE A 17 4.65 -14.40 -10.18
N ILE A 18 4.34 -14.47 -8.86
CA ILE A 18 5.35 -14.72 -7.81
C ILE A 18 5.60 -16.21 -7.60
N LEU A 19 4.57 -17.06 -7.68
CA LEU A 19 4.62 -18.47 -7.29
C LEU A 19 5.77 -19.26 -7.93
N PRO A 20 6.07 -19.12 -9.25
CA PRO A 20 7.21 -19.82 -9.87
C PRO A 20 8.59 -19.38 -9.37
N LYS A 21 8.65 -18.29 -8.62
CA LYS A 21 9.88 -17.67 -8.10
C LYS A 21 10.05 -17.88 -6.59
N LEU A 22 9.08 -18.52 -5.94
CA LEU A 22 9.11 -18.82 -4.51
C LEU A 22 9.70 -20.22 -4.28
N ASP A 23 10.30 -20.38 -3.11
CA ASP A 23 10.79 -21.64 -2.57
C ASP A 23 10.39 -21.79 -1.09
N ASP A 24 10.76 -22.88 -0.48
CA ASP A 24 10.43 -23.25 0.92
C ASP A 24 11.07 -22.33 1.99
N LYS A 25 11.89 -21.36 1.58
CA LYS A 25 12.50 -20.34 2.45
C LYS A 25 11.98 -18.93 2.16
N SER A 26 11.20 -18.78 1.10
CA SER A 26 10.72 -17.47 0.66
C SER A 26 9.70 -16.90 1.65
N ILE A 27 9.84 -15.61 1.95
CA ILE A 27 8.89 -14.84 2.75
C ILE A 27 8.28 -13.76 1.87
N VAL A 28 6.94 -13.65 1.88
CA VAL A 28 6.17 -12.74 1.04
C VAL A 28 5.67 -11.58 1.87
N GLY A 29 5.96 -10.35 1.44
CA GLY A 29 5.35 -9.15 2.00
C GLY A 29 3.90 -8.99 1.52
N VAL A 30 2.98 -8.73 2.43
CA VAL A 30 1.55 -8.67 2.16
C VAL A 30 0.93 -7.38 2.67
N GLY A 31 0.23 -6.70 1.78
CA GLY A 31 -0.43 -5.45 2.02
C GLY A 31 -1.76 -5.55 2.77
N THR A 32 -2.48 -4.43 2.81
CA THR A 32 -3.71 -4.25 3.59
C THR A 32 -4.83 -3.74 2.71
N GLY A 33 -6.05 -4.20 2.96
CA GLY A 33 -7.26 -3.75 2.28
C GLY A 33 -7.95 -4.85 1.47
N SER A 34 -9.08 -4.51 0.84
CA SER A 34 -9.95 -5.51 0.20
C SER A 34 -9.29 -6.24 -0.96
N THR A 35 -8.47 -5.57 -1.76
CA THR A 35 -7.73 -6.20 -2.86
C THR A 35 -6.60 -7.09 -2.32
N ALA A 36 -5.86 -6.63 -1.30
CA ALA A 36 -4.87 -7.44 -0.61
C ALA A 36 -5.48 -8.67 0.06
N ASN A 37 -6.70 -8.57 0.59
CA ASN A 37 -7.42 -9.72 1.13
C ASN A 37 -7.69 -10.79 0.06
N CYS A 38 -8.07 -10.39 -1.17
CA CYS A 38 -8.21 -11.32 -2.28
C CYS A 38 -6.88 -12.01 -2.62
N PHE A 39 -5.78 -11.27 -2.55
CA PHE A 39 -4.44 -11.83 -2.74
C PHE A 39 -4.09 -12.86 -1.65
N ILE A 40 -4.37 -12.58 -0.38
CA ILE A 40 -4.16 -13.52 0.73
C ILE A 40 -4.95 -14.81 0.51
N ASP A 41 -6.23 -14.70 0.13
CA ASP A 41 -7.09 -15.86 -0.10
C ASP A 41 -6.62 -16.73 -1.27
N ALA A 42 -6.09 -16.09 -2.32
CA ALA A 42 -5.49 -16.79 -3.46
C ALA A 42 -4.15 -17.45 -3.08
N LEU A 43 -3.28 -16.72 -2.38
CA LEU A 43 -1.96 -17.19 -1.92
C LEU A 43 -2.08 -18.38 -0.95
N ALA A 44 -3.10 -18.38 -0.09
CA ALA A 44 -3.34 -19.42 0.90
C ALA A 44 -3.51 -20.82 0.30
N LYS A 45 -3.97 -20.90 -0.95
CA LYS A 45 -4.09 -22.18 -1.69
C LYS A 45 -2.72 -22.81 -1.99
N HIS A 46 -1.65 -22.03 -1.87
CA HIS A 46 -0.27 -22.40 -2.18
C HIS A 46 0.67 -22.29 -0.96
N LYS A 47 0.13 -22.32 0.28
CA LYS A 47 0.89 -22.12 1.51
C LYS A 47 2.04 -23.10 1.74
N GLY A 48 2.10 -24.21 1.01
CA GLY A 48 3.23 -25.14 1.04
C GLY A 48 4.39 -24.79 0.11
N ALA A 49 4.27 -23.71 -0.69
CA ALA A 49 5.28 -23.31 -1.66
C ALA A 49 6.22 -22.18 -1.16
N PHE A 50 6.02 -21.68 0.05
CA PHE A 50 6.81 -20.63 0.68
C PHE A 50 6.79 -20.78 2.21
N ASP A 51 7.72 -20.12 2.90
CA ASP A 51 7.89 -20.26 4.35
C ASP A 51 6.81 -19.49 5.14
N GLY A 52 6.56 -18.25 4.78
CA GLY A 52 5.58 -17.41 5.47
C GLY A 52 5.50 -16.00 4.89
N ALA A 53 4.96 -15.09 5.68
CA ALA A 53 4.69 -13.73 5.25
C ALA A 53 5.10 -12.67 6.29
N VAL A 54 5.34 -11.45 5.81
CA VAL A 54 5.39 -10.23 6.62
C VAL A 54 4.14 -9.41 6.33
N ALA A 55 3.41 -9.04 7.36
CA ALA A 55 2.17 -8.29 7.26
C ALA A 55 2.39 -6.78 7.44
N SER A 56 1.68 -5.98 6.64
CA SER A 56 1.69 -4.52 6.74
C SER A 56 0.68 -3.94 7.74
N SER A 57 -0.09 -4.79 8.42
CA SER A 57 -1.05 -4.40 9.46
C SER A 57 -1.40 -5.58 10.37
N GLU A 58 -1.98 -5.28 11.53
CA GLU A 58 -2.51 -6.30 12.44
C GLU A 58 -3.68 -7.08 11.79
N ALA A 59 -4.52 -6.39 11.02
CA ALA A 59 -5.63 -7.02 10.28
C ALA A 59 -5.11 -8.04 9.24
N THR A 60 -4.08 -7.68 8.50
CA THR A 60 -3.43 -8.58 7.53
C THR A 60 -2.77 -9.76 8.24
N ALA A 61 -2.07 -9.52 9.36
CA ALA A 61 -1.47 -10.58 10.16
C ALA A 61 -2.52 -11.58 10.66
N ALA A 62 -3.65 -11.08 11.16
CA ALA A 62 -4.75 -11.93 11.62
C ALA A 62 -5.33 -12.79 10.48
N ARG A 63 -5.52 -12.21 9.29
CA ARG A 63 -6.05 -12.94 8.12
C ARG A 63 -5.08 -14.03 7.65
N LEU A 64 -3.79 -13.73 7.56
CA LEU A 64 -2.75 -14.70 7.19
C LEU A 64 -2.72 -15.87 8.18
N LYS A 65 -2.73 -15.58 9.49
CA LYS A 65 -2.78 -16.60 10.55
C LYS A 65 -4.06 -17.45 10.46
N GLY A 66 -5.19 -16.83 10.13
CA GLY A 66 -6.47 -17.53 9.91
C GLY A 66 -6.42 -18.55 8.78
N HIS A 67 -5.58 -18.35 7.77
CA HIS A 67 -5.30 -19.30 6.69
C HIS A 67 -4.18 -20.31 7.04
N GLY A 68 -3.57 -20.22 8.22
CA GLY A 68 -2.45 -21.05 8.63
C GLY A 68 -1.13 -20.71 7.93
N ILE A 69 -0.98 -19.46 7.50
CA ILE A 69 0.28 -18.92 6.97
C ILE A 69 1.07 -18.33 8.14
N PRO A 70 2.33 -18.75 8.39
CA PRO A 70 3.19 -18.16 9.40
C PRO A 70 3.43 -16.66 9.11
N VAL A 71 3.37 -15.84 10.16
CA VAL A 71 3.64 -14.40 10.06
C VAL A 71 4.88 -14.08 10.87
N TYR A 72 5.87 -13.50 10.20
CA TYR A 72 7.17 -13.15 10.76
C TYR A 72 7.27 -11.65 11.03
N GLU A 73 8.00 -11.31 12.08
CA GLU A 73 8.42 -9.93 12.34
C GLU A 73 9.45 -9.49 11.30
N LEU A 74 9.28 -8.31 10.71
CA LEU A 74 10.16 -7.81 9.65
C LEU A 74 11.64 -7.76 10.08
N ASN A 75 11.90 -7.45 11.36
CA ASN A 75 13.26 -7.40 11.91
C ASN A 75 13.98 -8.77 11.97
N THR A 76 13.26 -9.86 11.80
CA THR A 76 13.81 -11.23 11.77
C THR A 76 13.99 -11.78 10.35
N VAL A 77 13.60 -11.01 9.34
CA VAL A 77 13.64 -11.40 7.93
C VAL A 77 14.85 -10.75 7.27
N SER A 78 15.71 -11.56 6.65
CA SER A 78 16.92 -11.06 5.97
C SER A 78 16.63 -10.54 4.56
N ASP A 79 15.73 -11.20 3.85
CA ASP A 79 15.37 -10.89 2.46
C ASP A 79 13.85 -10.92 2.26
N LEU A 80 13.34 -9.94 1.54
CA LEU A 80 11.95 -9.87 1.11
C LEU A 80 11.92 -9.64 -0.41
N GLU A 81 11.71 -10.73 -1.16
CA GLU A 81 11.76 -10.68 -2.63
C GLU A 81 10.56 -9.91 -3.18
N PHE A 82 9.35 -10.17 -2.66
CA PHE A 82 8.12 -9.59 -3.14
C PHE A 82 7.32 -8.95 -2.01
N TYR A 83 6.74 -7.80 -2.33
CA TYR A 83 5.64 -7.18 -1.58
C TYR A 83 4.47 -6.95 -2.53
N VAL A 84 3.28 -7.43 -2.16
CA VAL A 84 2.06 -7.30 -2.94
C VAL A 84 1.02 -6.52 -2.15
N ASP A 85 0.53 -5.43 -2.73
CA ASP A 85 -0.43 -4.55 -2.06
C ASP A 85 -1.33 -3.82 -3.07
N GLY A 86 -2.47 -3.32 -2.59
CA GLY A 86 -3.34 -2.43 -3.35
C GLY A 86 -2.92 -0.97 -3.30
N ALA A 87 -3.67 -0.12 -4.01
CA ALA A 87 -3.54 1.33 -3.93
C ALA A 87 -4.91 2.00 -4.03
N ASP A 88 -5.00 3.21 -3.48
CA ASP A 88 -6.17 4.09 -3.61
C ASP A 88 -6.14 4.85 -4.95
N GLU A 89 -4.95 5.24 -5.40
CA GLU A 89 -4.66 5.77 -6.74
C GLU A 89 -3.28 5.33 -7.22
N SER A 90 -3.12 5.25 -8.54
CA SER A 90 -1.83 5.14 -9.25
C SER A 90 -1.81 6.05 -10.45
N ASP A 91 -0.66 6.65 -10.76
CA ASP A 91 -0.42 7.32 -12.02
C ASP A 91 0.31 6.40 -13.04
N GLU A 92 0.59 6.92 -14.23
CA GLU A 92 1.29 6.18 -15.29
C GLU A 92 2.76 5.83 -14.96
N HIS A 93 3.35 6.55 -14.00
CA HIS A 93 4.71 6.32 -13.51
C HIS A 93 4.76 5.35 -12.33
N LEU A 94 3.63 4.76 -11.96
CA LEU A 94 3.43 3.87 -10.82
C LEU A 94 3.69 4.53 -9.47
N ASN A 95 3.62 5.86 -9.39
CA ASN A 95 3.49 6.56 -8.12
C ASN A 95 2.10 6.27 -7.56
N LEU A 96 2.00 6.08 -6.25
CA LEU A 96 0.75 5.67 -5.62
C LEU A 96 0.30 6.65 -4.54
N ILE A 97 -1.01 6.72 -4.32
CA ILE A 97 -1.61 7.12 -3.05
C ILE A 97 -2.14 5.85 -2.37
N LYS A 98 -1.76 5.68 -1.11
CA LYS A 98 -2.19 4.61 -0.23
C LYS A 98 -2.60 5.15 1.14
N GLY A 99 -3.26 4.33 1.94
CA GLY A 99 -3.60 4.68 3.32
C GLY A 99 -5.08 4.90 3.59
N GLY A 100 -5.97 4.61 2.63
CA GLY A 100 -7.41 4.55 2.88
C GLY A 100 -7.77 3.60 4.03
N GLY A 101 -7.03 2.53 4.21
CA GLY A 101 -7.14 1.56 5.30
C GLY A 101 -6.33 1.89 6.57
N ALA A 102 -5.75 3.08 6.68
CA ALA A 102 -4.94 3.54 7.83
C ALA A 102 -3.66 2.73 8.10
N ALA A 103 -3.15 1.97 7.14
CA ALA A 103 -1.96 1.12 7.30
C ALA A 103 -0.72 1.65 6.57
N LEU A 104 -0.78 2.85 6.02
CA LEU A 104 0.23 3.43 5.10
C LEU A 104 1.67 3.35 5.61
N THR A 105 1.91 3.52 6.89
CA THR A 105 3.27 3.57 7.45
C THR A 105 3.93 2.20 7.41
N ARG A 106 3.27 1.17 7.90
CA ARG A 106 3.79 -0.21 7.85
C ARG A 106 3.84 -0.72 6.40
N GLU A 107 2.88 -0.35 5.56
CA GLU A 107 2.92 -0.65 4.12
C GLU A 107 4.18 -0.05 3.47
N LYS A 108 4.48 1.22 3.77
CA LYS A 108 5.67 1.90 3.26
C LYS A 108 6.97 1.25 3.74
N ILE A 109 7.03 0.82 4.99
CA ILE A 109 8.18 0.12 5.55
C ILE A 109 8.41 -1.22 4.81
N VAL A 110 7.36 -2.02 4.64
CA VAL A 110 7.49 -3.31 3.94
C VAL A 110 7.87 -3.11 2.47
N ALA A 111 7.26 -2.11 1.79
CA ALA A 111 7.62 -1.76 0.42
C ALA A 111 9.08 -1.33 0.28
N ALA A 112 9.63 -0.60 1.25
CA ALA A 112 11.01 -0.14 1.23
C ALA A 112 12.03 -1.29 1.36
N VAL A 113 11.67 -2.35 2.07
CA VAL A 113 12.53 -3.53 2.27
C VAL A 113 12.43 -4.50 1.09
N ALA A 114 11.28 -4.58 0.44
CA ALA A 114 11.04 -5.52 -0.65
C ALA A 114 11.85 -5.16 -1.92
N LYS A 115 12.44 -6.17 -2.56
CA LYS A 115 13.14 -6.00 -3.84
C LYS A 115 12.17 -5.63 -4.95
N THR A 116 10.99 -6.27 -4.98
CA THR A 116 9.96 -6.02 -5.96
C THR A 116 8.64 -5.69 -5.29
N PHE A 117 8.14 -4.49 -5.53
CA PHE A 117 6.81 -4.05 -5.09
C PHE A 117 5.81 -4.19 -6.24
N ILE A 118 4.85 -5.09 -6.08
CA ILE A 118 3.77 -5.35 -7.03
C ILE A 118 2.50 -4.69 -6.51
N CYS A 119 2.04 -3.67 -7.22
CA CYS A 119 0.74 -3.08 -6.97
C CYS A 119 -0.36 -3.85 -7.72
N ILE A 120 -1.46 -4.12 -7.05
CA ILE A 120 -2.65 -4.77 -7.63
C ILE A 120 -3.86 -3.84 -7.49
N ALA A 121 -4.45 -3.45 -8.59
CA ALA A 121 -5.56 -2.50 -8.61
C ALA A 121 -6.52 -2.74 -9.77
N ASP A 122 -7.75 -2.30 -9.65
CA ASP A 122 -8.66 -2.19 -10.79
C ASP A 122 -8.45 -0.87 -11.56
N ALA A 123 -8.96 -0.81 -12.79
CA ALA A 123 -8.71 0.31 -13.71
C ALA A 123 -9.21 1.66 -13.19
N SER A 124 -10.15 1.70 -12.25
CA SER A 124 -10.65 2.95 -11.65
C SER A 124 -9.60 3.66 -10.78
N LYS A 125 -8.54 2.94 -10.39
CA LYS A 125 -7.45 3.47 -9.57
C LYS A 125 -6.34 4.15 -10.38
N LEU A 126 -6.30 3.93 -11.69
CA LEU A 126 -5.35 4.59 -12.58
C LEU A 126 -5.88 5.98 -12.95
N VAL A 127 -5.13 7.01 -12.57
CA VAL A 127 -5.50 8.41 -12.73
C VAL A 127 -4.40 9.18 -13.48
N PRO A 128 -4.74 10.23 -14.23
CA PRO A 128 -3.73 11.05 -14.91
C PRO A 128 -2.90 11.92 -13.94
N VAL A 129 -3.50 12.35 -12.83
CA VAL A 129 -2.85 13.16 -11.79
C VAL A 129 -3.35 12.66 -10.44
N LEU A 130 -2.43 12.41 -9.50
CA LEU A 130 -2.76 12.00 -8.15
C LEU A 130 -3.43 13.13 -7.36
N GLY A 131 -4.32 12.77 -6.43
CA GLY A 131 -4.92 13.72 -5.48
C GLY A 131 -6.44 13.81 -5.54
N ALA A 132 -7.12 13.08 -6.42
CA ALA A 132 -8.58 12.94 -6.37
C ALA A 132 -8.99 12.16 -5.10
N PHE A 133 -8.24 11.13 -4.76
CA PHE A 133 -8.33 10.51 -3.43
C PHE A 133 -7.56 11.39 -2.42
N PRO A 134 -8.14 11.68 -1.24
CA PRO A 134 -7.47 12.50 -0.22
C PRO A 134 -6.20 11.81 0.27
N LEU A 135 -5.11 12.55 0.36
CA LEU A 135 -3.81 12.03 0.78
C LEU A 135 -3.78 11.80 2.30
N PRO A 136 -3.66 10.53 2.77
CA PRO A 136 -3.52 10.27 4.19
C PRO A 136 -2.13 10.65 4.70
N VAL A 137 -2.08 11.29 5.88
CA VAL A 137 -0.85 11.63 6.60
C VAL A 137 -0.96 11.09 8.01
N GLU A 138 -0.06 10.21 8.40
CA GLU A 138 0.01 9.70 9.78
C GLU A 138 0.78 10.69 10.65
N VAL A 139 0.18 11.07 11.78
CA VAL A 139 0.62 12.18 12.63
C VAL A 139 0.66 11.74 14.09
N ILE A 140 1.72 12.12 14.79
CA ILE A 140 1.78 12.03 16.26
C ILE A 140 0.62 12.83 16.85
N PRO A 141 -0.22 12.28 17.74
CA PRO A 141 -1.47 12.91 18.17
C PRO A 141 -1.32 14.35 18.68
N MET A 142 -0.28 14.67 19.45
CA MET A 142 -0.08 16.02 19.96
C MET A 142 0.27 17.05 18.86
N ALA A 143 0.71 16.61 17.69
CA ALA A 143 1.10 17.46 16.59
C ALA A 143 -0.04 17.76 15.60
N ARG A 144 -1.24 17.23 15.82
CA ARG A 144 -2.37 17.31 14.89
C ARG A 144 -2.61 18.71 14.31
N SER A 145 -2.77 19.71 15.17
CA SER A 145 -3.07 21.08 14.74
C SER A 145 -1.87 21.75 14.08
N HIS A 146 -0.65 21.49 14.57
CA HIS A 146 0.57 22.01 13.98
C HIS A 146 0.74 21.47 12.55
N VAL A 147 0.66 20.16 12.38
CA VAL A 147 0.80 19.51 11.06
C VAL A 147 -0.30 19.98 10.12
N ALA A 148 -1.58 20.06 10.58
CA ALA A 148 -2.68 20.55 9.75
C ALA A 148 -2.37 21.95 9.18
N ARG A 149 -1.87 22.88 10.00
CA ARG A 149 -1.48 24.23 9.52
C ARG A 149 -0.34 24.20 8.49
N GLN A 150 0.61 23.27 8.62
CA GLN A 150 1.68 23.13 7.62
C GLN A 150 1.15 22.55 6.30
N LEU A 151 0.23 21.59 6.36
CA LEU A 151 -0.43 21.02 5.17
C LEU A 151 -1.25 22.06 4.40
N VAL A 152 -1.92 22.96 5.11
CA VAL A 152 -2.62 24.12 4.48
C VAL A 152 -1.64 24.99 3.70
N LYS A 153 -0.43 25.24 4.22
CA LYS A 153 0.60 26.02 3.49
C LYS A 153 1.09 25.31 2.22
N LEU A 154 0.98 24.01 2.15
CA LEU A 154 1.29 23.22 0.96
C LEU A 154 0.12 23.17 -0.05
N GLY A 155 -1.00 23.86 0.25
CA GLY A 155 -2.15 24.00 -0.65
C GLY A 155 -3.26 22.96 -0.44
N GLY A 156 -3.20 22.14 0.60
CA GLY A 156 -4.21 21.12 0.87
C GLY A 156 -5.22 21.54 1.95
N ASP A 157 -6.30 20.79 2.02
CA ASP A 157 -7.35 20.93 3.03
C ASP A 157 -7.34 19.69 3.95
N PRO A 158 -6.58 19.73 5.07
CA PRO A 158 -6.48 18.59 5.98
C PRO A 158 -7.73 18.41 6.82
N VAL A 159 -8.23 17.18 6.88
CA VAL A 159 -9.38 16.76 7.69
C VAL A 159 -8.96 15.64 8.63
N TYR A 160 -9.23 15.80 9.93
CA TYR A 160 -8.97 14.76 10.92
C TYR A 160 -9.88 13.54 10.66
N ARG A 161 -9.25 12.36 10.53
CA ARG A 161 -9.99 11.10 10.39
C ARG A 161 -10.43 10.64 11.78
N GLU A 162 -11.61 11.07 12.20
CA GLU A 162 -12.15 10.77 13.53
C GLU A 162 -12.39 9.26 13.72
N GLY A 163 -12.18 8.79 14.95
CA GLY A 163 -12.45 7.41 15.34
C GLY A 163 -11.44 6.39 14.83
N VAL A 164 -10.36 6.83 14.17
CA VAL A 164 -9.30 5.96 13.65
C VAL A 164 -8.01 6.18 14.43
N VAL A 165 -7.46 5.08 14.95
CA VAL A 165 -6.11 5.00 15.52
C VAL A 165 -5.34 3.98 14.71
N THR A 166 -4.14 4.35 14.23
CA THR A 166 -3.29 3.44 13.46
C THR A 166 -2.74 2.32 14.34
N ASP A 167 -2.24 1.24 13.72
CA ASP A 167 -1.55 0.16 14.43
C ASP A 167 -0.31 0.64 15.20
N ASN A 168 0.17 1.86 14.91
CA ASN A 168 1.29 2.51 15.60
C ASN A 168 0.84 3.46 16.73
N GLY A 169 -0.47 3.55 17.02
CA GLY A 169 -1.02 4.42 18.06
C GLY A 169 -1.16 5.88 17.66
N ASN A 170 -1.09 6.20 16.37
CA ASN A 170 -1.17 7.55 15.84
C ASN A 170 -2.52 7.86 15.20
N ILE A 171 -2.70 9.11 14.77
CA ILE A 171 -3.88 9.60 14.06
C ILE A 171 -3.57 9.82 12.57
N ILE A 172 -4.63 10.05 11.78
CA ILE A 172 -4.53 10.39 10.36
C ILE A 172 -5.21 11.73 10.10
N LEU A 173 -4.53 12.55 9.30
CA LEU A 173 -5.12 13.67 8.59
C LEU A 173 -5.27 13.28 7.12
N ASP A 174 -6.50 13.36 6.59
CA ASP A 174 -6.78 13.21 5.16
C ASP A 174 -6.71 14.57 4.48
N VAL A 175 -5.82 14.72 3.51
CA VAL A 175 -5.58 16.00 2.85
C VAL A 175 -6.31 16.03 1.50
N PHE A 176 -7.35 16.86 1.43
CA PHE A 176 -8.17 17.05 0.23
C PHE A 176 -7.62 18.15 -0.67
N ASN A 177 -8.12 18.19 -1.89
CA ASN A 177 -7.89 19.27 -2.87
C ASN A 177 -6.42 19.49 -3.24
N LEU A 178 -5.61 18.45 -3.16
CA LEU A 178 -4.26 18.46 -3.72
C LEU A 178 -4.30 18.03 -5.19
N GLU A 179 -3.62 18.80 -6.05
CA GLU A 179 -3.28 18.40 -7.42
C GLU A 179 -1.79 18.08 -7.46
N ILE A 180 -1.47 16.78 -7.39
CA ILE A 180 -0.12 16.32 -7.10
C ILE A 180 0.63 16.08 -8.41
N THR A 181 1.24 17.14 -8.93
CA THR A 181 2.01 17.12 -10.19
C THR A 181 3.49 16.72 -9.98
N ASN A 182 4.02 16.89 -8.75
CA ASN A 182 5.35 16.46 -8.38
C ASN A 182 5.30 15.62 -7.10
N PRO A 183 4.91 14.32 -7.21
CA PRO A 183 4.65 13.49 -6.04
C PRO A 183 5.90 13.22 -5.18
N VAL A 184 7.08 13.08 -5.77
CA VAL A 184 8.33 12.84 -5.03
C VAL A 184 8.69 14.02 -4.13
N GLU A 185 8.58 15.25 -4.66
CA GLU A 185 8.85 16.45 -3.90
C GLU A 185 7.85 16.65 -2.76
N LEU A 186 6.55 16.47 -3.05
CA LEU A 186 5.50 16.62 -2.04
C LEU A 186 5.63 15.58 -0.94
N GLU A 187 5.95 14.32 -1.27
CA GLU A 187 6.22 13.27 -0.29
C GLU A 187 7.34 13.69 0.66
N SER A 188 8.43 14.20 0.12
CA SER A 188 9.59 14.67 0.91
C SER A 188 9.24 15.89 1.78
N GLN A 189 8.53 16.87 1.24
CA GLN A 189 8.11 18.07 1.97
C GLN A 189 7.20 17.72 3.16
N ILE A 190 6.25 16.84 2.98
CA ILE A 190 5.35 16.41 4.05
C ILE A 190 6.12 15.61 5.12
N ASN A 191 7.01 14.70 4.71
CA ASN A 191 7.83 13.93 5.66
C ASN A 191 8.78 14.81 6.49
N ALA A 192 9.13 15.99 6.01
CA ALA A 192 9.99 16.93 6.74
C ALA A 192 9.24 17.75 7.81
N ILE A 193 7.91 17.69 7.87
CA ILE A 193 7.12 18.38 8.88
C ILE A 193 7.27 17.68 10.24
N VAL A 194 7.70 18.42 11.26
CA VAL A 194 7.80 17.86 12.61
C VAL A 194 6.44 17.39 13.11
N GLY A 195 6.38 16.14 13.58
CA GLY A 195 5.14 15.50 14.02
C GLY A 195 4.49 14.58 12.98
N VAL A 196 4.91 14.64 11.73
CA VAL A 196 4.54 13.67 10.70
C VAL A 196 5.35 12.39 10.91
N VAL A 197 4.65 11.25 10.90
CA VAL A 197 5.29 9.93 10.87
C VAL A 197 5.68 9.61 9.43
N THR A 198 4.70 9.58 8.53
CA THR A 198 4.87 9.57 7.07
C THR A 198 3.53 9.87 6.39
N ASN A 199 3.50 9.86 5.07
CA ASN A 199 2.32 10.14 4.27
C ASN A 199 2.06 9.04 3.25
N GLY A 200 0.86 9.07 2.66
CA GLY A 200 0.37 8.05 1.73
C GLY A 200 0.92 8.13 0.31
N LEU A 201 1.79 9.09 -0.03
CA LEU A 201 2.49 9.10 -1.30
C LEU A 201 3.59 8.03 -1.31
N PHE A 202 3.55 7.16 -2.31
CA PHE A 202 4.59 6.19 -2.60
C PHE A 202 5.20 6.56 -3.96
N ALA A 203 6.09 7.54 -3.94
CA ALA A 203 6.72 8.12 -5.12
C ALA A 203 8.25 8.10 -5.04
N ALA A 204 8.85 8.34 -3.87
CA ALA A 204 10.27 8.11 -3.64
C ALA A 204 10.63 6.62 -3.82
N ARG A 205 9.72 5.74 -3.43
CA ARG A 205 9.74 4.31 -3.72
C ARG A 205 8.37 3.92 -4.32
N PRO A 206 8.20 4.05 -5.66
CA PRO A 206 6.96 3.67 -6.35
C PRO A 206 6.82 2.15 -6.45
N ALA A 207 5.72 1.68 -7.04
CA ALA A 207 5.61 0.28 -7.43
C ALA A 207 6.55 -0.03 -8.61
N ASP A 208 7.10 -1.25 -8.64
CA ASP A 208 7.89 -1.73 -9.78
C ASP A 208 7.00 -2.30 -10.88
N LEU A 209 5.85 -2.81 -10.47
CA LEU A 209 4.87 -3.48 -11.32
C LEU A 209 3.46 -3.11 -10.86
N LEU A 210 2.59 -2.79 -11.81
CA LEU A 210 1.16 -2.64 -11.59
C LEU A 210 0.40 -3.69 -12.40
N LEU A 211 -0.33 -4.56 -11.71
CA LEU A 211 -1.28 -5.48 -12.30
C LEU A 211 -2.67 -4.83 -12.25
N LEU A 212 -3.12 -4.36 -13.42
CA LEU A 212 -4.33 -3.54 -13.56
C LEU A 212 -5.48 -4.39 -14.10
N GLY A 213 -6.51 -4.57 -13.30
CA GLY A 213 -7.73 -5.26 -13.69
C GLY A 213 -8.61 -4.41 -14.59
N THR A 214 -8.88 -4.86 -15.80
CA THR A 214 -9.73 -4.20 -16.79
C THR A 214 -10.85 -5.12 -17.26
N SER A 215 -11.82 -4.57 -17.99
CA SER A 215 -12.89 -5.38 -18.62
C SER A 215 -12.36 -6.43 -19.60
N GLU A 216 -11.15 -6.21 -20.14
CA GLU A 216 -10.50 -7.09 -21.14
C GLU A 216 -9.54 -8.11 -20.47
N GLY A 217 -9.37 -8.04 -19.15
CA GLY A 217 -8.44 -8.86 -18.38
C GLY A 217 -7.44 -8.04 -17.59
N VAL A 218 -6.38 -8.71 -17.10
CA VAL A 218 -5.32 -8.05 -16.31
C VAL A 218 -4.22 -7.55 -17.25
N LYS A 219 -3.93 -6.25 -17.18
CA LYS A 219 -2.82 -5.61 -17.89
C LYS A 219 -1.65 -5.43 -16.91
N THR A 220 -0.43 -5.64 -17.41
CA THR A 220 0.80 -5.42 -16.64
C THR A 220 1.46 -4.14 -17.09
N LEU A 221 1.61 -3.18 -16.17
CA LEU A 221 2.37 -1.95 -16.36
C LEU A 221 3.66 -2.02 -15.55
N ARG A 222 4.75 -1.48 -16.10
CA ARG A 222 6.07 -1.41 -15.45
C ARG A 222 6.51 0.05 -15.39
N ALA A 223 7.25 0.41 -14.34
CA ALA A 223 7.95 1.69 -14.30
C ALA A 223 8.91 1.78 -15.50
N GLN A 224 8.84 2.91 -16.19
CA GLN A 224 9.74 3.22 -17.32
C GLN A 224 11.07 3.78 -16.82
#